data_0db57fed96887c5d6d53df5c46717b9b
#
_entry.id   0db57fed96887c5d6d53df5c46717b9b
#
_cell.length_a   1.000
_cell.length_b   1.000
_cell.length_c   1.000
_cell.angle_alpha   90.00
_cell.angle_beta   90.00
_cell.angle_gamma   90.00
#
_symmetry.space_group_name_H-M   'P 1'
#
loop_
_entity.id
_entity.type
_entity.pdbx_description
1 polymer ?
#
loop_
_entity_poly.entity_id
_entity_poly.type
_entity_poly.pdbx_seq_one_letter_code
_entity_poly.pdbx_strand_id
1 'polypeptide(L)'
;MPVSLQLNQGVGRKGVGPTFYQTLLEVSNVLNSQRNTEDLWKAITGHIKKVVQWERAGITLYHADIDAFRFYAVETSMPVVCLKCEAVIPRIGSAMGWVYEHQQIHVRPNLQSEQIFIEDEYYRNEGLGRMINIPLLVREQCLGSLNIGSVESGRPDPENVQFLSQVAKQIALAVDNVLAYEEIHQLKEQLSRENAYLLEEIKTSHDFGAMVGTSQKFKKVLGLAQAVGSTNSTVLVTGETGTGKE
;
A
#
# COMPACT_ATOMS: atom_id res chain seq x y z
N MET A 1 -14.58 25.87 -16.28
CA MET A 1 -14.61 24.62 -17.04
C MET A 1 -13.26 23.94 -16.88
N PRO A 2 -13.17 22.72 -16.40
CA PRO A 2 -11.90 22.01 -16.27
C PRO A 2 -11.35 21.71 -17.67
N VAL A 3 -10.11 22.09 -17.93
CA VAL A 3 -9.41 21.78 -19.19
C VAL A 3 -8.79 20.39 -19.04
N SER A 4 -9.49 19.40 -19.58
CA SER A 4 -8.93 18.05 -19.74
C SER A 4 -7.85 18.11 -20.83
N LEU A 5 -6.60 17.78 -20.49
CA LEU A 5 -5.54 17.57 -21.47
C LEU A 5 -5.79 16.23 -22.17
N GLN A 6 -6.52 16.25 -23.28
CA GLN A 6 -6.44 15.16 -24.26
C GLN A 6 -5.06 15.25 -24.93
N LEU A 7 -4.22 14.26 -24.70
CA LEU A 7 -2.97 14.11 -25.43
C LEU A 7 -3.28 13.86 -26.91
N ASN A 8 -3.17 14.93 -27.70
CA ASN A 8 -3.28 14.86 -29.14
C ASN A 8 -2.07 14.08 -29.69
N GLN A 9 -2.33 12.93 -30.29
CA GLN A 9 -1.31 12.12 -30.97
C GLN A 9 -0.86 12.85 -32.24
N GLY A 10 0.24 13.58 -32.15
CA GLY A 10 0.81 14.20 -33.33
C GLY A 10 1.80 15.32 -33.07
N VAL A 11 2.82 15.11 -32.22
CA VAL A 11 4.02 15.94 -32.25
C VAL A 11 5.25 15.05 -32.19
N GLY A 12 6.15 15.27 -33.15
CA GLY A 12 7.33 14.45 -33.41
C GLY A 12 8.12 14.10 -32.14
N ARG A 13 8.50 12.82 -32.04
CA ARG A 13 9.40 12.29 -31.01
C ARG A 13 10.71 13.08 -31.00
N LYS A 14 10.81 14.11 -30.18
CA LYS A 14 12.10 14.54 -29.63
C LYS A 14 12.50 13.46 -28.64
N GLY A 15 13.60 12.78 -28.87
CA GLY A 15 14.07 11.67 -28.06
C GLY A 15 14.19 12.08 -26.60
N VAL A 16 13.50 11.36 -25.76
CA VAL A 16 13.63 11.44 -24.29
C VAL A 16 15.11 11.22 -23.95
N GLY A 17 15.75 12.20 -23.29
CA GLY A 17 17.19 12.21 -23.09
C GLY A 17 17.68 11.02 -22.23
N PRO A 18 18.99 10.64 -22.32
CA PRO A 18 19.57 9.52 -21.56
C PRO A 18 19.28 9.60 -20.06
N THR A 19 19.25 10.80 -19.50
CA THR A 19 18.98 11.06 -18.07
C THR A 19 17.60 10.58 -17.62
N PHE A 20 16.60 10.69 -18.47
CA PHE A 20 15.23 10.25 -18.18
C PHE A 20 15.15 8.74 -17.94
N TYR A 21 15.68 7.92 -18.84
CA TYR A 21 15.67 6.46 -18.71
C TYR A 21 16.56 5.98 -17.57
N GLN A 22 17.70 6.63 -17.36
CA GLN A 22 18.58 6.30 -16.24
C GLN A 22 17.88 6.55 -14.91
N THR A 23 17.20 7.70 -14.76
CA THR A 23 16.47 8.03 -13.53
C THR A 23 15.30 7.08 -13.29
N LEU A 24 14.57 6.65 -14.33
CA LEU A 24 13.53 5.63 -14.19
C LEU A 24 14.07 4.27 -13.72
N LEU A 25 15.22 3.84 -14.24
CA LEU A 25 15.87 2.60 -13.80
C LEU A 25 16.34 2.72 -12.34
N GLU A 26 16.90 3.88 -11.95
CA GLU A 26 17.31 4.15 -10.58
C GLU A 26 16.10 4.08 -9.62
N VAL A 27 14.98 4.72 -9.97
CA VAL A 27 13.73 4.65 -9.20
C VAL A 27 13.25 3.19 -9.08
N SER A 28 13.23 2.44 -10.18
CA SER A 28 12.82 1.03 -10.16
C SER A 28 13.72 0.16 -9.28
N ASN A 29 15.03 0.39 -9.32
CA ASN A 29 15.99 -0.34 -8.49
C ASN A 29 15.83 -0.01 -7.00
N VAL A 30 15.58 1.25 -6.67
CA VAL A 30 15.32 1.70 -5.30
C VAL A 30 14.05 1.07 -4.75
N LEU A 31 12.97 1.04 -5.54
CA LEU A 31 11.70 0.40 -5.18
C LEU A 31 11.86 -1.09 -4.84
N ASN A 32 12.80 -1.77 -5.49
CA ASN A 32 13.04 -3.21 -5.27
C ASN A 32 14.02 -3.51 -4.12
N SER A 33 14.78 -2.52 -3.63
CA SER A 33 15.90 -2.75 -2.69
C SER A 33 15.63 -2.32 -1.25
N GLN A 34 14.68 -1.43 -1.01
CA GLN A 34 14.47 -0.82 0.31
C GLN A 34 13.40 -1.57 1.12
N ARG A 35 13.70 -1.78 2.41
CA ARG A 35 12.77 -2.40 3.39
C ARG A 35 12.03 -1.38 4.26
N ASN A 36 12.45 -0.10 4.21
CA ASN A 36 11.84 0.98 4.99
C ASN A 36 11.17 1.96 4.03
N THR A 37 9.90 2.21 4.23
CA THR A 37 9.04 3.06 3.40
C THR A 37 9.53 4.52 3.36
N GLU A 38 10.03 5.05 4.46
CA GLU A 38 10.48 6.44 4.54
C GLU A 38 11.77 6.67 3.74
N ASP A 39 12.75 5.76 3.86
CA ASP A 39 14.00 5.83 3.09
C ASP A 39 13.74 5.63 1.61
N LEU A 40 12.81 4.73 1.27
CA LEU A 40 12.35 4.51 -0.08
C LEU A 40 11.78 5.80 -0.69
N TRP A 41 10.90 6.48 0.04
CA TRP A 41 10.27 7.70 -0.43
C TRP A 41 11.29 8.83 -0.65
N LYS A 42 12.20 9.04 0.30
CA LYS A 42 13.29 10.03 0.16
C LYS A 42 14.18 9.75 -1.05
N ALA A 43 14.49 8.50 -1.31
CA ALA A 43 15.28 8.12 -2.47
C ALA A 43 14.53 8.41 -3.79
N ILE A 44 13.25 8.06 -3.88
CA ILE A 44 12.40 8.32 -5.06
C ILE A 44 12.31 9.82 -5.31
N THR A 45 11.98 10.62 -4.30
CA THR A 45 11.84 12.08 -4.44
C THR A 45 13.14 12.74 -4.82
N GLY A 46 14.28 12.25 -4.29
CA GLY A 46 15.61 12.68 -4.70
C GLY A 46 15.90 12.42 -6.18
N HIS A 47 15.46 11.28 -6.72
CA HIS A 47 15.59 10.99 -8.14
C HIS A 47 14.63 11.85 -9.00
N ILE A 48 13.40 12.04 -8.59
CA ILE A 48 12.46 12.95 -9.27
C ILE A 48 13.06 14.37 -9.38
N LYS A 49 13.69 14.86 -8.30
CA LYS A 49 14.27 16.21 -8.23
C LYS A 49 15.42 16.45 -9.21
N LYS A 50 16.07 15.39 -9.69
CA LYS A 50 17.11 15.50 -10.75
C LYS A 50 16.54 15.89 -12.12
N VAL A 51 15.25 15.60 -12.36
CA VAL A 51 14.59 15.79 -13.66
C VAL A 51 13.55 16.90 -13.59
N VAL A 52 12.77 16.95 -12.51
CA VAL A 52 11.67 17.90 -12.32
C VAL A 52 11.92 18.69 -11.05
N GLN A 53 11.91 20.02 -11.16
CA GLN A 53 11.97 20.87 -9.98
C GLN A 53 10.61 20.89 -9.27
N TRP A 54 10.65 20.68 -7.97
CA TRP A 54 9.49 20.69 -7.09
C TRP A 54 9.89 21.13 -5.67
N GLU A 55 8.96 21.70 -4.95
CA GLU A 55 9.11 22.05 -3.53
C GLU A 55 8.29 21.15 -2.62
N ARG A 56 7.27 20.48 -3.16
CA ARG A 56 6.47 19.51 -2.45
C ARG A 56 6.22 18.28 -3.31
N ALA A 57 6.44 17.10 -2.73
CA ALA A 57 6.05 15.83 -3.31
C ALA A 57 5.31 14.99 -2.26
N GLY A 58 4.24 14.31 -2.63
CA GLY A 58 3.48 13.47 -1.71
C GLY A 58 2.77 12.34 -2.42
N ILE A 59 2.55 11.24 -1.70
CA ILE A 59 1.70 10.13 -2.11
C ILE A 59 0.48 10.14 -1.21
N THR A 60 -0.69 10.05 -1.83
CA THR A 60 -1.95 9.78 -1.13
C THR A 60 -2.53 8.46 -1.58
N LEU A 61 -3.04 7.67 -0.63
CA LEU A 61 -3.74 6.42 -0.89
C LEU A 61 -5.21 6.55 -0.49
N TYR A 62 -6.06 5.91 -1.25
CA TYR A 62 -7.49 5.86 -0.98
C TYR A 62 -7.81 4.82 0.08
N HIS A 63 -8.64 5.19 1.04
CA HIS A 63 -9.16 4.35 2.09
C HIS A 63 -10.68 4.25 1.97
N ALA A 64 -11.16 3.09 1.56
CA ALA A 64 -12.58 2.86 1.29
C ALA A 64 -13.46 2.91 2.56
N ASP A 65 -12.90 2.55 3.72
CA ASP A 65 -13.57 2.55 5.02
C ASP A 65 -14.00 3.95 5.50
N ILE A 66 -13.25 4.98 5.07
CA ILE A 66 -13.53 6.39 5.43
C ILE A 66 -13.92 7.25 4.22
N ASP A 67 -13.99 6.68 3.01
CA ASP A 67 -14.19 7.35 1.71
C ASP A 67 -13.31 8.61 1.55
N ALA A 68 -12.03 8.46 1.82
CA ALA A 68 -11.07 9.57 1.85
C ALA A 68 -9.66 9.13 1.43
N PHE A 69 -8.82 10.11 1.15
CA PHE A 69 -7.39 9.91 0.92
C PHE A 69 -6.60 10.26 2.17
N ARG A 70 -5.61 9.43 2.48
CA ARG A 70 -4.63 9.70 3.53
C ARG A 70 -3.26 9.91 2.90
N PHE A 71 -2.52 10.91 3.38
CA PHE A 71 -1.14 11.11 2.97
C PHE A 71 -0.25 10.03 3.56
N TYR A 72 0.26 9.16 2.69
CA TYR A 72 1.17 8.08 3.03
C TYR A 72 2.61 8.56 3.19
N ALA A 73 3.03 9.49 2.32
CA ALA A 73 4.36 10.09 2.37
C ALA A 73 4.31 11.54 1.88
N VAL A 74 5.08 12.41 2.51
CA VAL A 74 5.24 13.82 2.13
C VAL A 74 6.71 14.20 2.28
N GLU A 75 7.27 14.79 1.23
CA GLU A 75 8.58 15.43 1.22
C GLU A 75 8.40 16.87 0.78
N THR A 76 9.00 17.81 1.49
CA THR A 76 8.85 19.24 1.17
C THR A 76 10.06 20.04 1.63
N SER A 77 10.43 21.06 0.85
CA SER A 77 11.40 22.10 1.22
C SER A 77 10.71 23.37 1.72
N MET A 78 9.38 23.38 1.80
CA MET A 78 8.61 24.55 2.25
C MET A 78 8.73 24.76 3.76
N PRO A 79 8.83 26.00 4.25
CA PRO A 79 8.93 26.30 5.68
C PRO A 79 7.62 26.07 6.43
N VAL A 80 6.48 26.14 5.74
CA VAL A 80 5.15 25.89 6.29
C VAL A 80 4.58 24.65 5.61
N VAL A 81 4.08 23.70 6.41
CA VAL A 81 3.48 22.45 5.91
C VAL A 81 2.11 22.29 6.56
N CYS A 82 1.05 22.53 5.79
CA CYS A 82 -0.33 22.39 6.24
C CYS A 82 -0.81 20.94 6.18
N LEU A 83 -0.53 20.26 5.07
CA LEU A 83 -0.91 18.85 4.85
C LEU A 83 0.32 17.95 5.04
N LYS A 84 0.40 17.33 6.23
CA LYS A 84 1.50 16.42 6.62
C LYS A 84 1.12 14.97 6.36
N CYS A 85 2.05 14.06 6.62
CA CYS A 85 1.78 12.63 6.72
C CYS A 85 0.58 12.38 7.63
N GLU A 86 -0.24 11.40 7.30
CA GLU A 86 -1.50 11.04 7.98
C GLU A 86 -2.65 12.06 7.83
N ALA A 87 -2.43 13.22 7.19
CA ALA A 87 -3.54 14.13 6.88
C ALA A 87 -4.57 13.43 5.99
N VAL A 88 -5.85 13.64 6.30
CA VAL A 88 -6.98 13.04 5.60
C VAL A 88 -7.68 14.08 4.74
N ILE A 89 -7.91 13.76 3.48
CA ILE A 89 -8.61 14.60 2.50
C ILE A 89 -9.83 13.82 1.99
N PRO A 90 -11.05 14.34 2.11
CA PRO A 90 -12.25 13.71 1.58
C PRO A 90 -12.14 13.44 0.07
N ARG A 91 -12.74 12.34 -0.40
CA ARG A 91 -12.80 12.06 -1.84
C ARG A 91 -13.58 13.14 -2.59
N ILE A 92 -14.74 13.51 -2.07
CA ILE A 92 -15.61 14.50 -2.72
C ILE A 92 -15.01 15.90 -2.56
N GLY A 93 -14.89 16.60 -3.68
CA GLY A 93 -14.41 18.00 -3.71
C GLY A 93 -12.89 18.16 -3.69
N SER A 94 -12.13 17.07 -3.69
CA SER A 94 -10.66 17.10 -3.73
C SER A 94 -10.09 16.76 -5.11
N ALA A 95 -8.90 17.24 -5.42
CA ALA A 95 -8.18 16.89 -6.64
C ALA A 95 -7.78 15.42 -6.67
N MET A 96 -7.46 14.84 -5.50
CA MET A 96 -7.19 13.41 -5.37
C MET A 96 -8.44 12.60 -5.76
N GLY A 97 -9.62 13.01 -5.31
CA GLY A 97 -10.89 12.39 -5.69
C GLY A 97 -11.18 12.53 -7.17
N TRP A 98 -10.93 13.70 -7.74
CA TRP A 98 -11.08 13.89 -9.18
C TRP A 98 -10.16 12.95 -9.97
N VAL A 99 -8.88 12.87 -9.61
CA VAL A 99 -7.90 11.97 -10.23
C VAL A 99 -8.28 10.50 -10.08
N TYR A 100 -8.80 10.12 -8.92
CA TYR A 100 -9.26 8.77 -8.63
C TYR A 100 -10.44 8.36 -9.53
N GLU A 101 -11.42 9.24 -9.70
CA GLU A 101 -12.63 8.98 -10.50
C GLU A 101 -12.37 9.01 -12.00
N HIS A 102 -11.54 9.94 -12.47
CA HIS A 102 -11.27 10.10 -13.90
C HIS A 102 -10.04 9.31 -14.39
N GLN A 103 -9.18 8.85 -13.47
CA GLN A 103 -7.93 8.15 -13.78
C GLN A 103 -7.02 8.94 -14.75
N GLN A 104 -7.09 10.27 -14.66
CA GLN A 104 -6.37 11.21 -15.52
C GLN A 104 -5.49 12.14 -14.69
N ILE A 105 -4.40 12.60 -15.30
CA ILE A 105 -3.53 13.60 -14.70
C ILE A 105 -4.29 14.93 -14.61
N HIS A 106 -4.30 15.55 -13.43
CA HIS A 106 -4.87 16.85 -13.22
C HIS A 106 -3.76 17.87 -12.94
N VAL A 107 -3.73 18.96 -13.72
CA VAL A 107 -2.77 20.05 -13.57
C VAL A 107 -3.51 21.32 -13.15
N ARG A 108 -3.10 21.91 -12.05
CA ARG A 108 -3.54 23.25 -11.59
C ARG A 108 -2.38 24.21 -11.78
N PRO A 109 -2.36 24.96 -12.89
CA PRO A 109 -1.22 25.77 -13.28
C PRO A 109 -1.06 27.03 -12.43
N ASN A 110 -2.13 27.49 -11.77
CA ASN A 110 -2.08 28.67 -10.91
C ASN A 110 -3.04 28.52 -9.72
N LEU A 111 -2.51 28.11 -8.59
CA LEU A 111 -3.26 27.97 -7.34
C LEU A 111 -3.70 29.31 -6.74
N GLN A 112 -3.05 30.43 -7.14
CA GLN A 112 -3.34 31.75 -6.59
C GLN A 112 -4.59 32.38 -7.21
N SER A 113 -4.92 32.01 -8.46
CA SER A 113 -6.04 32.61 -9.20
C SER A 113 -7.36 31.90 -9.05
N GLU A 114 -7.34 30.58 -8.75
CA GLU A 114 -8.54 29.74 -8.72
C GLU A 114 -8.53 28.80 -7.53
N GLN A 115 -9.64 28.73 -6.81
CA GLN A 115 -9.90 27.71 -5.84
C GLN A 115 -10.90 26.72 -6.44
N ILE A 116 -10.40 25.54 -6.84
CA ILE A 116 -11.20 24.50 -7.49
C ILE A 116 -11.49 23.38 -6.49
N PHE A 117 -10.51 23.05 -5.64
CA PHE A 117 -10.59 21.95 -4.68
C PHE A 117 -10.40 22.42 -3.25
N ILE A 118 -10.88 21.62 -2.32
CA ILE A 118 -10.87 21.94 -0.89
C ILE A 118 -9.46 22.12 -0.32
N GLU A 119 -8.46 21.41 -0.86
CA GLU A 119 -7.07 21.49 -0.41
C GLU A 119 -6.27 22.63 -1.02
N ASP A 120 -6.82 23.38 -1.99
CA ASP A 120 -6.11 24.48 -2.65
C ASP A 120 -5.73 25.60 -1.70
N GLU A 121 -6.55 25.86 -0.69
CA GLU A 121 -6.25 26.85 0.35
C GLU A 121 -5.01 26.45 1.16
N TYR A 122 -4.87 25.17 1.52
CA TYR A 122 -3.70 24.67 2.25
C TYR A 122 -2.43 24.81 1.43
N TYR A 123 -2.47 24.47 0.14
CA TYR A 123 -1.33 24.59 -0.76
C TYR A 123 -0.93 26.05 -1.01
N ARG A 124 -1.90 26.96 -1.10
CA ARG A 124 -1.61 28.41 -1.18
C ARG A 124 -0.95 28.93 0.10
N ASN A 125 -1.43 28.51 1.26
CA ASN A 125 -0.84 28.88 2.55
C ASN A 125 0.58 28.30 2.71
N GLU A 126 0.90 27.18 2.06
CA GLU A 126 2.26 26.67 1.93
C GLU A 126 3.12 27.48 0.96
N GLY A 127 2.54 28.36 0.15
CA GLY A 127 3.25 29.20 -0.84
C GLY A 127 3.40 28.55 -2.21
N LEU A 128 2.67 27.46 -2.47
CA LEU A 128 2.72 26.78 -3.77
C LEU A 128 1.93 27.56 -4.83
N GLY A 129 2.48 27.64 -6.04
CA GLY A 129 1.87 28.27 -7.20
C GLY A 129 1.20 27.29 -8.16
N ARG A 130 1.69 26.05 -8.22
CA ARG A 130 1.20 24.99 -9.12
C ARG A 130 1.14 23.64 -8.43
N MET A 131 0.13 22.82 -8.81
CA MET A 131 0.05 21.42 -8.42
C MET A 131 -0.21 20.50 -9.62
N ILE A 132 0.38 19.32 -9.58
CA ILE A 132 0.16 18.22 -10.52
C ILE A 132 -0.25 17.02 -9.71
N ASN A 133 -1.41 16.46 -9.99
CA ASN A 133 -1.91 15.23 -9.38
C ASN A 133 -1.94 14.13 -10.44
N ILE A 134 -1.28 13.02 -10.18
CA ILE A 134 -1.06 11.93 -11.14
C ILE A 134 -1.60 10.65 -10.52
N PRO A 135 -2.50 9.91 -11.19
CA PRO A 135 -3.07 8.68 -10.66
C PRO A 135 -2.01 7.59 -10.48
N LEU A 136 -2.10 6.87 -9.36
CA LEU A 136 -1.36 5.65 -9.11
C LEU A 136 -2.20 4.46 -9.60
N LEU A 137 -1.95 4.05 -10.83
CA LEU A 137 -2.74 3.03 -11.51
C LEU A 137 -2.01 1.70 -11.56
N VAL A 138 -2.69 0.64 -11.10
CA VAL A 138 -2.28 -0.75 -11.27
C VAL A 138 -3.41 -1.48 -12.00
N ARG A 139 -3.12 -1.99 -13.20
CA ARG A 139 -4.14 -2.54 -14.12
C ARG A 139 -5.22 -1.50 -14.39
N GLU A 140 -6.46 -1.70 -13.89
CA GLU A 140 -7.59 -0.78 -14.05
C GLU A 140 -8.00 -0.10 -12.73
N GLN A 141 -7.26 -0.35 -11.66
CA GLN A 141 -7.55 0.18 -10.33
C GLN A 141 -6.66 1.39 -10.02
N CYS A 142 -7.27 2.46 -9.54
CA CYS A 142 -6.56 3.60 -8.98
C CYS A 142 -6.37 3.40 -7.47
N LEU A 143 -5.13 3.37 -7.01
CA LEU A 143 -4.80 3.22 -5.58
C LEU A 143 -4.78 4.56 -4.85
N GLY A 144 -4.58 5.67 -5.58
CA GLY A 144 -4.40 6.99 -5.04
C GLY A 144 -3.72 7.93 -6.02
N SER A 145 -2.91 8.88 -5.54
CA SER A 145 -2.22 9.83 -6.40
C SER A 145 -0.80 10.19 -5.93
N LEU A 146 0.07 10.45 -6.91
CA LEU A 146 1.32 11.17 -6.74
C LEU A 146 1.03 12.66 -6.93
N ASN A 147 1.41 13.48 -5.95
CA ASN A 147 1.09 14.90 -5.89
C ASN A 147 2.39 15.71 -5.90
N ILE A 148 2.61 16.54 -6.91
CA ILE A 148 3.83 17.34 -7.09
C ILE A 148 3.47 18.82 -7.11
N GLY A 149 4.04 19.57 -6.17
CA GLY A 149 3.84 21.01 -6.01
C GLY A 149 5.09 21.82 -6.30
N SER A 150 4.92 22.97 -6.94
CA SER A 150 5.98 23.95 -7.18
C SER A 150 5.52 25.34 -6.77
N VAL A 151 6.47 26.17 -6.31
CA VAL A 151 6.22 27.61 -6.05
C VAL A 151 5.98 28.39 -7.34
N GLU A 152 6.53 27.90 -8.45
CA GLU A 152 6.32 28.50 -9.76
C GLU A 152 4.89 28.21 -10.25
N SER A 153 4.22 29.26 -10.73
CA SER A 153 2.96 29.13 -11.46
C SER A 153 3.22 28.89 -12.95
N GLY A 154 2.22 28.37 -13.65
CA GLY A 154 2.29 28.09 -15.08
C GLY A 154 2.15 26.62 -15.42
N ARG A 155 1.98 26.32 -16.71
CA ARG A 155 1.87 24.94 -17.18
C ARG A 155 3.23 24.26 -17.10
N PRO A 156 3.29 23.02 -16.57
CA PRO A 156 4.51 22.23 -16.57
C PRO A 156 4.91 21.85 -17.99
N ASP A 157 6.21 21.61 -18.17
CA ASP A 157 6.71 21.03 -19.41
C ASP A 157 6.07 19.66 -19.66
N PRO A 158 5.53 19.39 -20.87
CA PRO A 158 4.95 18.11 -21.21
C PRO A 158 5.91 16.93 -21.00
N GLU A 159 7.21 17.09 -21.21
CA GLU A 159 8.22 16.05 -20.95
C GLU A 159 8.31 15.73 -19.46
N ASN A 160 8.23 16.72 -18.58
CA ASN A 160 8.18 16.52 -17.13
C ASN A 160 6.92 15.79 -16.69
N VAL A 161 5.76 16.11 -17.27
CA VAL A 161 4.50 15.39 -16.99
C VAL A 161 4.59 13.93 -17.43
N GLN A 162 5.17 13.67 -18.60
CA GLN A 162 5.38 12.32 -19.09
C GLN A 162 6.32 11.53 -18.17
N PHE A 163 7.43 12.13 -17.72
CA PHE A 163 8.34 11.53 -16.76
C PHE A 163 7.64 11.18 -15.46
N LEU A 164 6.93 12.14 -14.86
CA LEU A 164 6.19 11.93 -13.61
C LEU A 164 5.12 10.84 -13.75
N SER A 165 4.48 10.72 -14.91
CA SER A 165 3.53 9.65 -15.21
C SER A 165 4.19 8.26 -15.19
N GLN A 166 5.41 8.13 -15.73
CA GLN A 166 6.15 6.87 -15.68
C GLN A 166 6.61 6.54 -14.25
N VAL A 167 7.06 7.55 -13.49
CA VAL A 167 7.41 7.38 -12.08
C VAL A 167 6.19 6.94 -11.27
N ALA A 168 5.03 7.57 -11.49
CA ALA A 168 3.78 7.20 -10.80
C ALA A 168 3.38 5.74 -11.05
N LYS A 169 3.59 5.22 -12.27
CA LYS A 169 3.35 3.80 -12.57
C LYS A 169 4.28 2.87 -11.77
N GLN A 170 5.55 3.22 -11.63
CA GLN A 170 6.49 2.43 -10.83
C GLN A 170 6.13 2.47 -9.33
N ILE A 171 5.79 3.65 -8.84
CA ILE A 171 5.31 3.82 -7.46
C ILE A 171 4.04 3.01 -7.22
N ALA A 172 3.08 3.04 -8.14
CA ALA A 172 1.83 2.29 -8.02
C ALA A 172 2.08 0.79 -7.88
N LEU A 173 2.97 0.21 -8.70
CA LEU A 173 3.34 -1.21 -8.60
C LEU A 173 4.02 -1.54 -7.26
N ALA A 174 4.89 -0.67 -6.76
CA ALA A 174 5.54 -0.89 -5.48
C ALA A 174 4.57 -0.81 -4.31
N VAL A 175 3.65 0.16 -4.33
CA VAL A 175 2.60 0.31 -3.32
C VAL A 175 1.68 -0.91 -3.34
N ASP A 176 1.23 -1.37 -4.51
CA ASP A 176 0.39 -2.56 -4.67
C ASP A 176 1.06 -3.80 -4.05
N ASN A 177 2.36 -3.99 -4.32
CA ASN A 177 3.13 -5.07 -3.72
C ASN A 177 3.19 -4.96 -2.19
N VAL A 178 3.43 -3.78 -1.62
CA VAL A 178 3.47 -3.59 -0.17
C VAL A 178 2.12 -3.91 0.46
N LEU A 179 1.02 -3.38 -0.11
CA LEU A 179 -0.33 -3.63 0.39
C LEU A 179 -0.68 -5.14 0.32
N ALA A 180 -0.32 -5.82 -0.77
CA ALA A 180 -0.53 -7.25 -0.90
C ALA A 180 0.28 -8.06 0.14
N TYR A 181 1.51 -7.67 0.43
CA TYR A 181 2.32 -8.29 1.49
C TYR A 181 1.71 -8.11 2.88
N GLU A 182 1.22 -6.92 3.19
CA GLU A 182 0.56 -6.62 4.47
C GLU A 182 -0.72 -7.45 4.63
N GLU A 183 -1.54 -7.58 3.59
CA GLU A 183 -2.74 -8.42 3.59
C GLU A 183 -2.40 -9.90 3.81
N ILE A 184 -1.42 -10.44 3.08
CA ILE A 184 -0.95 -11.82 3.25
C ILE A 184 -0.47 -12.06 4.68
N HIS A 185 0.27 -11.12 5.26
CA HIS A 185 0.76 -11.24 6.64
C HIS A 185 -0.39 -11.27 7.65
N GLN A 186 -1.37 -10.38 7.51
CA GLN A 186 -2.56 -10.34 8.37
C GLN A 186 -3.38 -11.63 8.28
N LEU A 187 -3.64 -12.12 7.06
CA LEU A 187 -4.36 -13.37 6.83
C LEU A 187 -3.63 -14.59 7.43
N LYS A 188 -2.29 -14.63 7.29
CA LYS A 188 -1.46 -15.68 7.90
C LYS A 188 -1.54 -15.66 9.42
N GLU A 189 -1.49 -14.49 10.04
CA GLU A 189 -1.63 -14.38 11.50
C GLU A 189 -3.02 -14.78 11.98
N GLN A 190 -4.07 -14.39 11.25
CA GLN A 190 -5.44 -14.79 11.56
C GLN A 190 -5.60 -16.30 11.47
N LEU A 191 -5.14 -16.92 10.38
CA LEU A 191 -5.19 -18.36 10.18
C LEU A 191 -4.41 -19.12 11.25
N SER A 192 -3.26 -18.61 11.67
CA SER A 192 -2.46 -19.21 12.75
C SER A 192 -3.19 -19.21 14.08
N ARG A 193 -3.89 -18.10 14.41
CA ARG A 193 -4.73 -17.99 15.62
C ARG A 193 -5.91 -18.95 15.57
N GLU A 194 -6.58 -19.04 14.44
CA GLU A 194 -7.72 -19.93 14.26
C GLU A 194 -7.30 -21.41 14.36
N ASN A 195 -6.16 -21.79 13.74
CA ASN A 195 -5.61 -23.13 13.88
C ASN A 195 -5.24 -23.47 15.33
N ALA A 196 -4.62 -22.55 16.06
CA ALA A 196 -4.30 -22.77 17.47
C ALA A 196 -5.57 -22.98 18.32
N TYR A 197 -6.61 -22.18 18.07
CA TYR A 197 -7.90 -22.32 18.74
C TYR A 197 -8.56 -23.67 18.44
N LEU A 198 -8.62 -24.08 17.15
CA LEU A 198 -9.20 -25.36 16.76
C LEU A 198 -8.44 -26.57 17.33
N LEU A 199 -7.10 -26.49 17.41
CA LEU A 199 -6.28 -27.53 18.02
C LEU A 199 -6.53 -27.63 19.54
N GLU A 200 -6.80 -26.53 20.20
CA GLU A 200 -7.14 -26.53 21.62
C GLU A 200 -8.55 -27.10 21.85
N GLU A 201 -9.51 -26.75 20.99
CA GLU A 201 -10.86 -27.31 21.03
C GLU A 201 -10.87 -28.82 20.79
N ILE A 202 -10.09 -29.31 19.82
CA ILE A 202 -9.90 -30.77 19.59
C ILE A 202 -9.28 -31.42 20.82
N LYS A 203 -8.27 -30.83 21.45
CA LYS A 203 -7.65 -31.36 22.68
C LYS A 203 -8.64 -31.46 23.83
N THR A 204 -9.46 -30.46 24.02
CA THR A 204 -10.48 -30.44 25.08
C THR A 204 -11.63 -31.38 24.80
N SER A 205 -12.03 -31.59 23.54
CA SER A 205 -13.07 -32.56 23.14
C SER A 205 -12.59 -34.02 23.23
N HIS A 206 -11.28 -34.23 23.17
CA HIS A 206 -10.64 -35.57 23.37
C HIS A 206 -10.13 -35.74 24.81
N ASP A 207 -10.79 -35.10 25.77
CA ASP A 207 -10.46 -35.28 27.16
C ASP A 207 -10.82 -36.72 27.57
N PHE A 208 -9.76 -37.51 27.80
CA PHE A 208 -9.87 -38.91 28.27
C PHE A 208 -10.56 -39.00 29.66
N GLY A 209 -11.07 -37.87 30.20
CA GLY A 209 -11.84 -37.80 31.42
C GLY A 209 -13.12 -38.67 31.44
N ALA A 210 -13.64 -39.04 30.28
CA ALA A 210 -14.75 -39.99 30.14
C ALA A 210 -14.34 -41.47 30.35
N MET A 211 -13.05 -41.77 30.31
CA MET A 211 -12.56 -43.15 30.53
C MET A 211 -12.41 -43.44 32.02
N VAL A 212 -13.37 -44.18 32.55
CA VAL A 212 -13.39 -44.55 33.97
C VAL A 212 -12.60 -45.85 34.19
N GLY A 213 -11.45 -45.74 34.86
CA GLY A 213 -10.64 -46.89 35.23
C GLY A 213 -9.57 -46.55 36.26
N THR A 214 -9.50 -47.32 37.37
CA THR A 214 -8.55 -47.04 38.47
C THR A 214 -7.35 -48.01 38.50
N SER A 215 -7.35 -49.06 37.68
CA SER A 215 -6.30 -50.08 37.70
C SER A 215 -4.94 -49.51 37.23
N GLN A 216 -3.84 -49.96 37.85
CA GLN A 216 -2.49 -49.55 37.44
C GLN A 216 -2.15 -49.91 35.99
N LYS A 217 -2.68 -51.04 35.49
CA LYS A 217 -2.50 -51.47 34.10
C LYS A 217 -3.17 -50.49 33.13
N PHE A 218 -4.41 -50.05 33.43
CA PHE A 218 -5.15 -49.09 32.63
C PHE A 218 -4.49 -47.70 32.59
N LYS A 219 -4.05 -47.19 33.75
CA LYS A 219 -3.28 -45.94 33.85
C LYS A 219 -2.00 -45.96 33.03
N LYS A 220 -1.32 -47.10 32.97
CA LYS A 220 -0.10 -47.30 32.18
C LYS A 220 -0.40 -47.22 30.66
N VAL A 221 -1.51 -47.83 30.22
CA VAL A 221 -1.96 -47.74 28.81
C VAL A 221 -2.36 -46.34 28.42
N LEU A 222 -3.10 -45.60 29.26
CA LEU A 222 -3.44 -44.20 29.03
C LEU A 222 -2.19 -43.31 28.92
N GLY A 223 -1.22 -43.48 29.78
CA GLY A 223 0.04 -42.75 29.72
C GLY A 223 0.83 -43.00 28.43
N LEU A 224 0.83 -44.28 27.95
CA LEU A 224 1.42 -44.59 26.66
C LEU A 224 0.64 -43.97 25.49
N ALA A 225 -0.70 -44.02 25.52
CA ALA A 225 -1.54 -43.39 24.50
C ALA A 225 -1.32 -41.89 24.42
N GLN A 226 -1.23 -41.21 25.58
CA GLN A 226 -0.90 -39.76 25.64
C GLN A 226 0.50 -39.44 25.10
N ALA A 227 1.49 -40.26 25.41
CA ALA A 227 2.86 -40.05 24.92
C ALA A 227 2.99 -40.21 23.40
N VAL A 228 2.18 -41.06 22.78
CA VAL A 228 2.23 -41.32 21.34
C VAL A 228 1.22 -40.41 20.58
N GLY A 229 0.14 -39.95 21.21
CA GLY A 229 -0.89 -39.14 20.60
C GLY A 229 -0.38 -37.78 20.05
N SER A 230 0.76 -37.30 20.52
CA SER A 230 1.44 -36.10 20.01
C SER A 230 2.42 -36.39 18.85
N THR A 231 2.56 -37.64 18.41
CA THR A 231 3.50 -38.08 17.36
C THR A 231 2.76 -38.55 16.11
N ASN A 232 3.40 -38.52 14.94
CA ASN A 232 2.86 -39.06 13.69
C ASN A 232 3.04 -40.61 13.59
N SER A 233 3.23 -41.29 14.71
CA SER A 233 3.46 -42.73 14.72
C SER A 233 2.15 -43.52 14.68
N THR A 234 2.09 -44.55 13.85
CA THR A 234 0.95 -45.48 13.83
C THR A 234 0.99 -46.39 15.07
N VAL A 235 -0.10 -46.45 15.82
CA VAL A 235 -0.23 -47.24 17.04
C VAL A 235 -1.31 -48.28 16.86
N LEU A 236 -1.00 -49.54 17.20
CA LEU A 236 -1.96 -50.64 17.24
C LEU A 236 -2.41 -50.89 18.69
N VAL A 237 -3.70 -50.65 18.96
CA VAL A 237 -4.31 -50.98 20.26
C VAL A 237 -5.01 -52.35 20.18
N THR A 238 -4.59 -53.27 21.03
CA THR A 238 -5.17 -54.60 21.11
C THR A 238 -5.87 -54.84 22.44
N GLY A 239 -6.96 -55.60 22.42
CA GLY A 239 -7.72 -55.95 23.61
C GLY A 239 -8.94 -56.81 23.28
N GLU A 240 -9.61 -57.36 24.30
CA GLU A 240 -10.84 -58.16 24.15
C GLU A 240 -12.00 -57.31 23.55
N THR A 241 -12.98 -58.01 22.96
CA THR A 241 -14.17 -57.34 22.40
C THR A 241 -14.95 -56.63 23.50
N GLY A 242 -15.36 -55.37 23.26
CA GLY A 242 -16.12 -54.58 24.25
C GLY A 242 -15.29 -53.79 25.25
N THR A 243 -13.96 -53.72 25.11
CA THR A 243 -13.07 -52.98 26.02
C THR A 243 -12.89 -51.49 25.67
N GLY A 244 -13.70 -50.92 24.76
CA GLY A 244 -13.65 -49.48 24.43
C GLY A 244 -12.39 -49.05 23.67
N LYS A 245 -12.00 -49.80 22.64
CA LYS A 245 -10.83 -49.51 21.80
C LYS A 245 -11.07 -48.49 20.69
N GLU A 246 -12.23 -47.88 20.63
CA GLU A 246 -12.58 -46.84 19.66
C GLU A 246 -12.02 -45.47 20.04
#